data_603239deb88e9dd240fe2679589eabc0
#
_entry.id   603239deb88e9dd240fe2679589eabc0
#
_cell.length_a   1.000
_cell.length_b   1.000
_cell.length_c   1.000
_cell.angle_alpha   90.00
_cell.angle_beta   90.00
_cell.angle_gamma   90.00
#
_symmetry.space_group_name_H-M   'P 1'
#
loop_
_entity.id
_entity.type
_entity.pdbx_description
1 polymer ?
#
loop_
_entity_poly.entity_id
_entity_poly.type
_entity_poly.pdbx_seq_one_letter_code
_entity_poly.pdbx_strand_id
1 'polypeptide(L)'
;MSSDDYEGCIAAHYLARHQATAEETLWWNQEALRRANAAVDYRVSEFYPSLYLNVAYALEQLGRVAEAYQNYTVAALRLDDLPANGYTNMIRMAVAQGQERTRGAAKACASA
;
A
#
# COMPACT_ATOMS: atom_id res chain seq x y z
N MET A 1 -15.31 12.38 11.38
CA MET A 1 -16.13 11.22 11.83
C MET A 1 -15.51 9.95 11.31
N SER A 2 -15.29 8.99 12.19
CA SER A 2 -14.59 7.75 11.81
C SER A 2 -15.35 6.93 10.77
N SER A 3 -16.67 6.93 10.81
CA SER A 3 -17.49 6.21 9.85
C SER A 3 -17.31 6.73 8.42
N ASP A 4 -17.32 8.06 8.26
CA ASP A 4 -17.14 8.69 6.97
C ASP A 4 -15.75 8.44 6.41
N ASP A 5 -14.72 8.46 7.27
CA ASP A 5 -13.34 8.21 6.85
C ASP A 5 -13.13 6.75 6.49
N TYR A 6 -13.77 5.82 7.21
CA TYR A 6 -13.71 4.40 6.86
C TYR A 6 -14.35 4.15 5.49
N GLU A 7 -15.54 4.70 5.26
CA GLU A 7 -16.22 4.58 3.96
C GLU A 7 -15.42 5.27 2.86
N GLY A 8 -14.83 6.43 3.16
CA GLY A 8 -13.98 7.15 2.22
C GLY A 8 -12.74 6.36 1.84
N CYS A 9 -12.14 5.64 2.80
CA CYS A 9 -11.01 4.76 2.53
C CYS A 9 -11.39 3.66 1.54
N ILE A 10 -12.51 2.99 1.78
CA ILE A 10 -12.97 1.92 0.90
C ILE A 10 -13.27 2.46 -0.50
N ALA A 11 -13.95 3.60 -0.59
CA ALA A 11 -14.28 4.22 -1.88
C ALA A 11 -13.02 4.60 -2.65
N ALA A 12 -12.04 5.23 -1.98
CA ALA A 12 -10.78 5.62 -2.63
C ALA A 12 -9.99 4.41 -3.09
N HIS A 13 -9.94 3.36 -2.27
CA HIS A 13 -9.27 2.11 -2.62
C HIS A 13 -9.92 1.47 -3.86
N TYR A 14 -11.24 1.47 -3.92
CA TYR A 14 -11.98 0.97 -5.07
C TYR A 14 -11.69 1.81 -6.32
N LEU A 15 -11.74 3.14 -6.19
CA LEU A 15 -11.48 4.05 -7.31
C LEU A 15 -10.06 3.89 -7.86
N ALA A 16 -9.07 3.63 -7.00
CA ALA A 16 -7.69 3.42 -7.42
C ALA A 16 -7.56 2.27 -8.42
N ARG A 17 -8.41 1.27 -8.33
CA ARG A 17 -8.34 0.08 -9.18
C ARG A 17 -8.87 0.33 -10.59
N HIS A 18 -9.50 1.47 -10.83
CA HIS A 18 -10.17 1.79 -12.10
C HIS A 18 -9.57 3.00 -12.79
N GLN A 19 -8.37 3.41 -12.42
CA GLN A 19 -7.74 4.58 -13.01
C GLN A 19 -6.92 4.21 -14.24
N ALA A 20 -6.87 5.13 -15.20
CA ALA A 20 -6.20 4.90 -16.49
C ALA A 20 -4.68 5.08 -16.40
N THR A 21 -4.20 5.90 -15.47
CA THR A 21 -2.77 6.21 -15.36
C THR A 21 -2.21 5.82 -14.00
N ALA A 22 -0.90 5.59 -13.96
CA ALA A 22 -0.22 5.26 -12.72
C ALA A 22 -0.26 6.42 -11.72
N GLU A 23 -0.21 7.67 -12.20
CA GLU A 23 -0.32 8.85 -11.35
C GLU A 23 -1.68 8.93 -10.66
N GLU A 24 -2.75 8.70 -11.41
CA GLU A 24 -4.10 8.70 -10.86
C GLU A 24 -4.30 7.56 -9.88
N THR A 25 -3.77 6.39 -10.21
CA THR A 25 -3.81 5.22 -9.33
C THR A 25 -3.09 5.53 -8.02
N LEU A 26 -1.91 6.13 -8.10
CA LEU A 26 -1.15 6.52 -6.91
C LEU A 26 -1.94 7.51 -6.06
N TRP A 27 -2.53 8.53 -6.70
CA TRP A 27 -3.29 9.55 -5.98
C TRP A 27 -4.43 8.93 -5.18
N TRP A 28 -5.20 8.04 -5.81
CA TRP A 28 -6.33 7.40 -5.13
C TRP A 28 -5.90 6.45 -4.03
N ASN A 29 -4.78 5.74 -4.22
CA ASN A 29 -4.24 4.87 -3.18
C ASN A 29 -3.73 5.67 -1.99
N GLN A 30 -3.09 6.82 -2.23
CA GLN A 30 -2.65 7.71 -1.16
C GLN A 30 -3.86 8.33 -0.45
N GLU A 31 -4.92 8.66 -1.18
CA GLU A 31 -6.16 9.15 -0.59
C GLU A 31 -6.80 8.09 0.30
N ALA A 32 -6.81 6.84 -0.14
CA ALA A 32 -7.31 5.73 0.68
C ALA A 32 -6.51 5.61 1.98
N LEU A 33 -5.19 5.71 1.90
CA LEU A 33 -4.32 5.64 3.07
C LEU A 33 -4.57 6.81 4.01
N ARG A 34 -4.71 8.02 3.47
CA ARG A 34 -5.01 9.21 4.26
C ARG A 34 -6.33 9.05 5.01
N ARG A 35 -7.35 8.52 4.34
CA ARG A 35 -8.66 8.27 4.96
C ARG A 35 -8.57 7.19 6.04
N ALA A 36 -7.79 6.14 5.79
CA ALA A 36 -7.58 5.08 6.79
C ALA A 36 -6.92 5.64 8.04
N ASN A 37 -5.92 6.52 7.88
CA ASN A 37 -5.24 7.14 9.02
C ASN A 37 -6.15 8.07 9.81
N ALA A 38 -7.12 8.70 9.16
CA ALA A 38 -8.07 9.59 9.83
C ALA A 38 -9.20 8.81 10.54
N ALA A 39 -9.48 7.59 10.10
CA ALA A 39 -10.54 6.79 10.68
C ALA A 39 -10.15 6.26 12.05
N VAL A 40 -11.00 6.50 13.05
CA VAL A 40 -10.82 5.90 14.38
C VAL A 40 -11.67 4.64 14.43
N ASP A 41 -11.25 3.64 13.63
CA ASP A 41 -12.01 2.42 13.43
C ASP A 41 -11.03 1.26 13.30
N TYR A 42 -11.13 0.27 14.18
CA TYR A 42 -10.23 -0.88 14.18
C TYR A 42 -10.31 -1.69 12.87
N ARG A 43 -11.41 -1.57 12.12
CA ARG A 43 -11.59 -2.29 10.86
C ARG A 43 -10.57 -1.89 9.79
N VAL A 44 -10.04 -0.66 9.86
CA VAL A 44 -9.03 -0.22 8.89
C VAL A 44 -7.69 -0.94 9.05
N SER A 45 -7.42 -1.52 10.23
CA SER A 45 -6.16 -2.23 10.47
C SER A 45 -5.91 -3.34 9.45
N GLU A 46 -6.97 -4.03 9.04
CA GLU A 46 -6.88 -5.12 8.09
C GLU A 46 -6.56 -4.64 6.67
N PHE A 47 -6.82 -3.37 6.39
CA PHE A 47 -6.59 -2.81 5.05
C PHE A 47 -5.18 -2.27 4.86
N TYR A 48 -4.46 -1.93 5.93
CA TYR A 48 -3.16 -1.26 5.80
C TYR A 48 -2.16 -2.02 4.92
N PRO A 49 -2.02 -3.34 5.03
CA PRO A 49 -1.08 -4.03 4.14
C PRO A 49 -1.44 -3.84 2.67
N SER A 50 -2.71 -3.96 2.30
CA SER A 50 -3.16 -3.76 0.92
C SER A 50 -2.98 -2.33 0.48
N LEU A 51 -3.25 -1.35 1.35
CA LEU A 51 -3.11 0.06 1.02
C LEU A 51 -1.65 0.41 0.72
N TYR A 52 -0.73 -0.02 1.58
CA TYR A 52 0.70 0.22 1.35
C TYR A 52 1.22 -0.56 0.13
N LEU A 53 0.74 -1.78 -0.07
CA LEU A 53 1.10 -2.57 -1.26
C LEU A 53 0.71 -1.83 -2.54
N ASN A 54 -0.50 -1.28 -2.59
CA ASN A 54 -1.01 -0.60 -3.77
C ASN A 54 -0.29 0.73 -4.02
N VAL A 55 0.04 1.48 -2.97
CA VAL A 55 0.86 2.69 -3.09
C VAL A 55 2.25 2.31 -3.63
N ALA A 56 2.86 1.27 -3.07
CA ALA A 56 4.17 0.82 -3.51
C ALA A 56 4.17 0.41 -4.98
N TYR A 57 3.17 -0.34 -5.39
CA TYR A 57 3.08 -0.78 -6.78
C TYR A 57 2.94 0.40 -7.75
N ALA A 58 2.11 1.38 -7.41
CA ALA A 58 1.95 2.58 -8.23
C ALA A 58 3.25 3.39 -8.30
N LEU A 59 3.98 3.50 -7.19
CA LEU A 59 5.29 4.15 -7.17
C LEU A 59 6.30 3.42 -8.04
N GLU A 60 6.29 2.10 -8.01
CA GLU A 60 7.15 1.28 -8.85
C GLU A 60 6.84 1.52 -10.33
N GLN A 61 5.56 1.57 -10.69
CA GLN A 61 5.13 1.86 -12.06
C GLN A 61 5.59 3.23 -12.55
N LEU A 62 5.70 4.19 -11.65
CA LEU A 62 6.17 5.54 -11.96
C LEU A 62 7.69 5.68 -11.95
N GLY A 63 8.42 4.59 -11.67
CA GLY A 63 9.87 4.62 -11.60
C GLY A 63 10.42 5.16 -10.30
N ARG A 64 9.56 5.42 -9.30
CA ARG A 64 9.97 5.90 -7.97
C ARG A 64 10.26 4.68 -7.09
N VAL A 65 11.33 3.97 -7.46
CA VAL A 65 11.58 2.61 -6.99
C VAL A 65 12.02 2.56 -5.52
N ALA A 66 12.82 3.52 -5.07
CA ALA A 66 13.25 3.59 -3.67
C ALA A 66 12.07 3.83 -2.74
N GLU A 67 11.16 4.74 -3.13
CA GLU A 67 9.94 5.00 -2.37
C GLU A 67 9.02 3.78 -2.36
N ALA A 68 8.96 3.07 -3.50
CA ALA A 68 8.19 1.84 -3.60
C ALA A 68 8.70 0.81 -2.59
N TYR A 69 10.02 0.62 -2.50
CA TYR A 69 10.61 -0.30 -1.53
C TYR A 69 10.20 0.03 -0.11
N GLN A 70 10.23 1.32 0.25
CA GLN A 70 9.82 1.77 1.59
C GLN A 70 8.37 1.38 1.89
N ASN A 71 7.49 1.57 0.92
CA ASN A 71 6.07 1.24 1.10
C ASN A 71 5.82 -0.27 1.15
N TYR A 72 6.54 -1.05 0.35
CA TYR A 72 6.48 -2.51 0.44
C TYR A 72 6.94 -2.99 1.83
N THR A 73 7.96 -2.35 2.38
CA THR A 73 8.48 -2.70 3.71
C THR A 73 7.47 -2.39 4.80
N VAL A 74 6.78 -1.24 4.72
CA VAL A 74 5.72 -0.92 5.68
C VAL A 74 4.57 -1.93 5.55
N ALA A 75 4.20 -2.30 4.33
CA ALA A 75 3.17 -3.32 4.12
C ALA A 75 3.54 -4.64 4.80
N ALA A 76 4.81 -5.05 4.68
CA ALA A 76 5.30 -6.28 5.32
C ALA A 76 5.16 -6.22 6.84
N LEU A 77 5.50 -5.07 7.43
CA LEU A 77 5.40 -4.89 8.89
C LEU A 77 3.95 -4.96 9.36
N ARG A 78 3.03 -4.42 8.58
CA ARG A 78 1.61 -4.44 8.93
C ARG A 78 0.99 -5.83 8.79
N LEU A 79 1.55 -6.69 7.95
CA LEU A 79 1.07 -8.06 7.79
C LEU A 79 1.31 -8.92 9.03
N ASP A 80 2.33 -8.60 9.82
CA ASP A 80 2.69 -9.40 10.99
C ASP A 80 1.59 -9.42 12.05
N ASP A 81 0.70 -8.43 12.03
CA ASP A 81 -0.41 -8.33 12.99
C ASP A 81 -1.67 -9.07 12.53
N LEU A 82 -1.67 -9.64 11.33
CA LEU A 82 -2.85 -10.29 10.77
C LEU A 82 -2.74 -11.81 10.84
N PRO A 83 -3.89 -12.51 10.99
CA PRO A 83 -3.89 -13.96 10.99
C PRO A 83 -3.50 -14.51 9.61
N ALA A 84 -2.84 -15.66 9.60
CA ALA A 84 -2.50 -16.35 8.36
C ALA A 84 -3.77 -16.96 7.75
N ASN A 85 -4.08 -16.54 6.51
CA ASN A 85 -5.18 -17.08 5.71
C ASN A 85 -4.85 -16.86 4.24
N GLY A 86 -5.69 -17.36 3.34
CA GLY A 86 -5.41 -17.27 1.91
C GLY A 86 -5.21 -15.85 1.40
N TYR A 87 -6.03 -14.92 1.87
CA TYR A 87 -5.92 -13.51 1.48
C TYR A 87 -4.62 -12.88 1.98
N THR A 88 -4.31 -13.06 3.27
CA THR A 88 -3.10 -12.52 3.87
C THR A 88 -1.85 -13.12 3.22
N ASN A 89 -1.86 -14.42 2.93
CA ASN A 89 -0.74 -15.08 2.28
C ASN A 89 -0.51 -14.55 0.87
N MET A 90 -1.58 -14.26 0.13
CA MET A 90 -1.48 -13.66 -1.20
C MET A 90 -0.82 -12.29 -1.15
N ILE A 91 -1.23 -11.46 -0.20
CA ILE A 91 -0.64 -10.12 -0.01
C ILE A 91 0.82 -10.25 0.40
N ARG A 92 1.13 -11.18 1.30
CA ARG A 92 2.51 -11.42 1.75
C ARG A 92 3.42 -11.79 0.57
N MET A 93 2.96 -12.63 -0.34
CA MET A 93 3.72 -12.97 -1.54
C MET A 93 3.94 -11.76 -2.43
N ALA A 94 2.90 -10.97 -2.67
CA ALA A 94 2.99 -9.78 -3.51
C ALA A 94 3.98 -8.76 -2.93
N VAL A 95 3.94 -8.56 -1.61
CA VAL A 95 4.85 -7.66 -0.91
C VAL A 95 6.30 -8.16 -1.03
N ALA A 96 6.53 -9.44 -0.79
CA ALA A 96 7.88 -10.03 -0.88
C ALA A 96 8.45 -9.88 -2.29
N GLN A 97 7.65 -10.11 -3.31
CA GLN A 97 8.06 -9.94 -4.71
C GLN A 97 8.38 -8.48 -5.02
N GLY A 98 7.56 -7.56 -4.50
CA GLY A 98 7.79 -6.13 -4.66
C GLY A 98 9.07 -5.67 -4.00
N GLN A 99 9.34 -6.14 -2.78
CA GLN A 99 10.60 -5.85 -2.08
C GLN A 99 11.80 -6.35 -2.89
N GLU A 100 11.71 -7.54 -3.45
CA GLU A 100 12.80 -8.11 -4.22
C GLU A 100 13.10 -7.29 -5.48
N ARG A 101 12.06 -6.88 -6.20
CA ARG A 101 12.23 -6.04 -7.41
C ARG A 101 12.84 -4.68 -7.11
N THR A 102 12.56 -4.11 -5.94
CA THR A 102 12.90 -2.71 -5.62
C THR A 102 14.08 -2.55 -4.68
N ARG A 103 14.56 -3.62 -4.09
CA ARG A 103 15.64 -3.61 -3.08
C ARG A 103 16.93 -2.98 -3.59
N GLY A 104 17.31 -3.28 -4.83
CA GLY A 104 18.55 -2.77 -5.41
C GLY A 104 18.57 -1.25 -5.51
N ALA A 105 17.45 -0.64 -5.91
CA ALA A 105 17.33 0.80 -6.00
C ALA A 105 17.42 1.47 -4.64
N ALA A 106 16.82 0.85 -3.61
CA ALA A 106 16.89 1.37 -2.24
C ALA A 106 18.34 1.37 -1.73
N LYS A 107 19.09 0.31 -2.01
CA LYS A 107 20.50 0.22 -1.64
C LYS A 107 21.34 1.25 -2.38
N ALA A 108 21.09 1.45 -3.66
CA ALA A 108 21.79 2.45 -4.46
C ALA A 108 21.59 3.86 -3.90
N CYS A 109 20.35 4.19 -3.53
CA CYS A 109 20.05 5.48 -2.90
C CYS A 109 20.77 5.64 -1.55
N ALA A 110 20.81 4.59 -0.74
CA ALA A 110 21.48 4.63 0.55
C ALA A 110 23.01 4.76 0.41
N SER A 111 23.57 4.28 -0.69
CA SER A 111 25.00 4.33 -0.95
C SER A 111 25.45 5.66 -1.56
N ALA A 112 24.53 6.38 -2.13
CA ALA A 112 24.83 7.67 -2.75
C ALA A 112 24.93 8.77 -1.70
#